data_187db1ea28e787da7f5c7b720bcee7ba
#
_entry.id   187db1ea28e787da7f5c7b720bcee7ba
#
_cell.length_a   1.000
_cell.length_b   1.000
_cell.length_c   1.000
_cell.angle_alpha   90.00
_cell.angle_beta   90.00
_cell.angle_gamma   90.00
#
_symmetry.space_group_name_H-M   'P 1'
#
loop_
_entity.id
_entity.type
_entity.pdbx_description
1 polymer ?
#
loop_
_entity_poly.entity_id
_entity_poly.type
_entity_poly.pdbx_seq_one_letter_code
_entity_poly.pdbx_strand_id
1 'polypeptide(L)'
;MPSFNVDPSTRLQNSTYSANAKPATQDLGSVDFMKLIIAQMRNQNPLEPQKDSDFMAQMAQFEALNQMKSMASGMKVLQGLNELSGAAAMIGKTVTGRTVDGIAIARDQVAREKYGQPFMKLNSEFKTQVNRDERVIAAAAEAQNAGAETTGKVDKVVVGPDGIPMLWVGGKVVDMFTVSEVR
;
A
#
# COMPACT_ATOMS: atom_id res chain seq x y z
N MET A 1 -6.16 66.60 21.30
CA MET A 1 -5.69 65.22 21.56
C MET A 1 -6.60 64.26 20.81
N PRO A 2 -6.16 63.58 19.80
CA PRO A 2 -7.00 62.59 19.08
C PRO A 2 -7.04 61.28 19.90
N SER A 3 -8.25 60.85 20.24
CA SER A 3 -8.52 59.59 20.92
C SER A 3 -8.36 58.42 19.93
N PHE A 4 -7.43 57.50 20.23
CA PHE A 4 -7.28 56.27 19.54
C PHE A 4 -8.40 55.29 19.96
N ASN A 5 -9.37 55.08 19.08
CA ASN A 5 -10.40 54.08 19.25
C ASN A 5 -9.88 52.74 18.68
N VAL A 6 -9.49 51.81 19.54
CA VAL A 6 -9.08 50.49 19.14
C VAL A 6 -10.32 49.59 19.13
N ASP A 7 -10.78 49.19 17.96
CA ASP A 7 -11.88 48.27 17.75
C ASP A 7 -11.50 46.89 18.32
N PRO A 8 -12.27 46.32 19.28
CA PRO A 8 -11.96 45.01 19.88
C PRO A 8 -12.15 43.83 18.94
N SER A 9 -12.75 44.02 17.75
CA SER A 9 -13.04 42.93 16.81
C SER A 9 -11.84 42.49 15.96
N THR A 10 -10.72 43.20 16.01
CA THR A 10 -9.54 42.88 15.18
C THR A 10 -8.58 41.89 15.83
N ARG A 11 -8.92 41.32 16.99
CA ARG A 11 -7.99 40.49 17.78
C ARG A 11 -8.19 38.97 17.69
N LEU A 12 -9.11 38.51 16.84
CA LEU A 12 -9.44 37.06 16.74
C LEU A 12 -9.25 36.44 15.36
N GLN A 13 -8.47 37.05 14.47
CA GLN A 13 -8.17 36.45 13.17
C GLN A 13 -6.68 36.18 12.99
N ASN A 14 -6.06 35.43 13.87
CA ASN A 14 -4.81 34.72 13.52
C ASN A 14 -4.47 33.68 14.58
N SER A 15 -5.22 32.59 14.62
CA SER A 15 -4.76 31.32 15.14
C SER A 15 -5.65 30.19 14.66
N THR A 16 -5.78 30.03 13.36
CA THR A 16 -6.08 28.73 12.80
C THR A 16 -4.77 27.92 12.85
N TYR A 17 -4.46 27.41 14.02
CA TYR A 17 -3.57 26.25 14.12
C TYR A 17 -4.22 25.15 13.31
N SER A 18 -3.67 24.90 12.13
CA SER A 18 -4.04 23.78 11.28
C SER A 18 -3.76 22.51 12.07
N ALA A 19 -4.80 21.94 12.67
CA ALA A 19 -4.76 20.65 13.38
C ALA A 19 -4.51 19.47 12.43
N ASN A 20 -3.95 19.72 11.24
CA ASN A 20 -3.55 18.74 10.25
C ASN A 20 -2.01 18.66 10.09
N ALA A 21 -1.27 19.06 11.09
CA ALA A 21 0.12 18.62 11.21
C ALA A 21 0.06 17.12 11.52
N LYS A 22 0.13 16.29 10.46
CA LYS A 22 0.50 14.89 10.54
C LYS A 22 1.67 14.80 11.51
N PRO A 23 1.59 14.01 12.59
CA PRO A 23 2.72 13.91 13.49
C PRO A 23 3.92 13.48 12.66
N ALA A 24 4.97 14.28 12.66
CA ALA A 24 6.25 13.96 12.04
C ALA A 24 6.96 12.89 12.91
N THR A 25 6.30 11.73 13.07
CA THR A 25 6.90 10.48 13.52
C THR A 25 7.40 9.74 12.30
N GLN A 26 7.97 10.48 11.33
CA GLN A 26 8.64 9.90 10.20
C GLN A 26 10.13 9.92 10.50
N ASP A 27 10.66 8.72 10.68
CA ASP A 27 12.07 8.39 10.52
C ASP A 27 13.03 9.49 11.04
N LEU A 28 13.05 9.69 12.34
CA LEU A 28 14.32 10.00 12.99
C LEU A 28 15.16 8.77 12.73
N GLY A 29 15.84 8.78 11.59
CA GLY A 29 16.63 7.65 11.13
C GLY A 29 17.58 7.27 12.26
N SER A 30 17.86 5.99 12.38
CA SER A 30 18.86 5.39 13.27
C SER A 30 20.12 6.29 13.42
N VAL A 31 20.48 7.01 12.38
CA VAL A 31 21.62 7.93 12.32
C VAL A 31 21.40 9.22 13.16
N ASP A 32 20.22 9.82 13.14
CA ASP A 32 19.97 11.06 13.91
C ASP A 32 19.76 10.77 15.38
N PHE A 33 19.22 9.60 15.68
CA PHE A 33 19.13 9.09 17.04
C PHE A 33 20.51 8.74 17.61
N MET A 34 21.40 8.10 16.84
CA MET A 34 22.79 7.86 17.24
C MET A 34 23.53 9.16 17.51
N LYS A 35 23.29 10.21 16.74
CA LYS A 35 23.87 11.55 17.03
C LYS A 35 23.39 12.12 18.35
N LEU A 36 22.10 11.94 18.68
CA LEU A 36 21.54 12.37 19.95
C LEU A 36 22.16 11.63 21.14
N ILE A 37 22.32 10.30 21.04
CA ILE A 37 22.97 9.49 22.09
C ILE A 37 24.44 9.88 22.26
N ILE A 38 25.20 10.04 21.18
CA ILE A 38 26.59 10.49 21.24
C ILE A 38 26.69 11.87 21.90
N ALA A 39 25.75 12.77 21.61
CA ALA A 39 25.69 14.08 22.26
C ALA A 39 25.35 13.99 23.75
N GLN A 40 24.46 13.07 24.14
CA GLN A 40 24.12 12.83 25.56
C GLN A 40 25.29 12.16 26.32
N MET A 41 25.96 11.14 25.71
CA MET A 41 27.15 10.52 26.33
C MET A 41 28.30 11.50 26.55
N ARG A 42 28.44 12.53 25.73
CA ARG A 42 29.47 13.58 25.94
C ARG A 42 29.17 14.52 27.11
N ASN A 43 27.91 14.55 27.58
CA ASN A 43 27.46 15.48 28.62
C ASN A 43 26.99 14.78 29.90
N GLN A 44 27.12 13.46 30.01
CA GLN A 44 26.62 12.65 31.13
C GLN A 44 27.63 12.55 32.30
N ASN A 45 27.08 12.61 33.50
CA ASN A 45 27.78 12.38 34.75
C ASN A 45 28.02 10.89 34.96
N PRO A 46 29.23 10.38 35.22
CA PRO A 46 29.57 8.95 35.21
C PRO A 46 28.97 8.10 36.34
N LEU A 47 28.02 8.60 37.12
CA LEU A 47 27.52 7.93 38.32
C LEU A 47 26.25 7.08 38.12
N GLU A 48 25.58 7.11 36.97
CA GLU A 48 24.38 6.25 36.68
C GLU A 48 24.37 5.64 35.27
N PRO A 49 25.28 4.74 34.92
CA PRO A 49 25.35 4.18 33.56
C PRO A 49 24.29 3.09 33.22
N GLN A 50 23.52 2.59 34.19
CA GLN A 50 22.66 1.41 33.99
C GLN A 50 21.36 1.69 33.24
N LYS A 51 20.75 2.87 33.41
CA LYS A 51 19.47 3.19 32.73
C LYS A 51 19.62 3.37 31.23
N ASP A 52 20.79 3.83 30.79
CA ASP A 52 21.04 4.08 29.36
C ASP A 52 21.32 2.79 28.61
N SER A 53 21.90 1.78 29.27
CA SER A 53 22.13 0.45 28.69
C SER A 53 20.83 -0.30 28.34
N ASP A 54 19.84 -0.25 29.23
CA ASP A 54 18.53 -0.90 29.01
C ASP A 54 17.76 -0.21 27.88
N PHE A 55 17.84 1.10 27.81
CA PHE A 55 17.22 1.86 26.72
C PHE A 55 17.91 1.57 25.37
N MET A 56 19.24 1.48 25.34
CA MET A 56 20.02 1.08 24.16
C MET A 56 19.65 -0.30 23.69
N ALA A 57 19.49 -1.27 24.61
CA ALA A 57 19.07 -2.63 24.27
C ALA A 57 17.65 -2.66 23.64
N GLN A 58 16.71 -1.89 24.18
CA GLN A 58 15.36 -1.78 23.62
C GLN A 58 15.38 -1.13 22.23
N MET A 59 16.20 -0.11 22.01
CA MET A 59 16.34 0.53 20.69
C MET A 59 17.00 -0.39 19.67
N ALA A 60 18.03 -1.15 20.07
CA ALA A 60 18.65 -2.15 19.20
C ALA A 60 17.63 -3.23 18.79
N GLN A 61 16.73 -3.64 19.70
CA GLN A 61 15.65 -4.56 19.41
C GLN A 61 14.62 -3.95 18.46
N PHE A 62 14.29 -2.66 18.62
CA PHE A 62 13.38 -1.96 17.73
C PHE A 62 13.95 -1.83 16.31
N GLU A 63 15.25 -1.51 16.19
CA GLU A 63 15.96 -1.44 14.93
C GLU A 63 16.03 -2.81 14.24
N ALA A 64 16.30 -3.88 15.01
CA ALA A 64 16.26 -5.25 14.49
C ALA A 64 14.87 -5.62 13.93
N LEU A 65 13.79 -5.21 14.61
CA LEU A 65 12.43 -5.42 14.12
C LEU A 65 12.15 -4.62 12.83
N ASN A 66 12.63 -3.38 12.73
CA ASN A 66 12.50 -2.57 11.53
C ASN A 66 13.26 -3.19 10.35
N GLN A 67 14.47 -3.67 10.61
CA GLN A 67 15.29 -4.38 9.61
C GLN A 67 14.60 -5.67 9.14
N MET A 68 14.02 -6.45 10.06
CA MET A 68 13.23 -7.64 9.70
C MET A 68 12.00 -7.30 8.85
N LYS A 69 11.27 -6.21 9.16
CA LYS A 69 10.16 -5.73 8.34
C LYS A 69 10.62 -5.33 6.94
N SER A 70 11.75 -4.65 6.85
CA SER A 70 12.34 -4.24 5.57
C SER A 70 12.74 -5.46 4.72
N MET A 71 13.36 -6.46 5.34
CA MET A 71 13.69 -7.73 4.69
C MET A 71 12.44 -8.48 4.22
N ALA A 72 11.41 -8.57 5.07
CA ALA A 72 10.15 -9.22 4.71
C ALA A 72 9.47 -8.51 3.52
N SER A 73 9.53 -7.18 3.47
CA SER A 73 9.03 -6.41 2.32
C SER A 73 9.84 -6.69 1.05
N GLY A 74 11.16 -6.75 1.16
CA GLY A 74 12.04 -7.11 0.03
C GLY A 74 11.76 -8.52 -0.49
N MET A 75 11.55 -9.50 0.40
CA MET A 75 11.18 -10.87 0.02
C MET A 75 9.84 -10.92 -0.72
N LYS A 76 8.82 -10.16 -0.28
CA LYS A 76 7.53 -10.06 -1.00
C LYS A 76 7.70 -9.52 -2.42
N VAL A 77 8.57 -8.53 -2.61
CA VAL A 77 8.85 -7.99 -3.94
C VAL A 77 9.50 -9.04 -4.84
N LEU A 78 10.50 -9.78 -4.31
CA LEU A 78 11.16 -10.86 -5.08
C LEU A 78 10.19 -11.99 -5.42
N GLN A 79 9.33 -12.38 -4.50
CA GLN A 79 8.28 -13.37 -4.73
C GLN A 79 7.34 -12.88 -5.83
N GLY A 80 6.84 -11.65 -5.77
CA GLY A 80 5.96 -11.06 -6.78
C GLY A 80 6.60 -11.02 -8.18
N LEU A 81 7.89 -10.73 -8.27
CA LEU A 81 8.62 -10.75 -9.54
C LEU A 81 8.73 -12.16 -10.11
N ASN A 82 8.96 -13.16 -9.28
CA ASN A 82 9.03 -14.57 -9.70
C ASN A 82 7.65 -15.06 -10.18
N GLU A 83 6.59 -14.75 -9.44
CA GLU A 83 5.21 -15.08 -9.80
C GLU A 83 4.79 -14.40 -11.11
N LEU A 84 5.13 -13.12 -11.27
CA LEU A 84 4.85 -12.38 -12.49
C LEU A 84 5.57 -12.99 -13.71
N SER A 85 6.83 -13.42 -13.52
CA SER A 85 7.59 -14.11 -14.58
C SER A 85 6.94 -15.42 -14.97
N GLY A 86 6.49 -16.22 -13.99
CA GLY A 86 5.75 -17.46 -14.20
C GLY A 86 4.43 -17.23 -14.96
N ALA A 87 3.66 -16.24 -14.52
CA ALA A 87 2.41 -15.88 -15.17
C ALA A 87 2.62 -15.36 -16.61
N ALA A 88 3.65 -14.53 -16.83
CA ALA A 88 3.98 -14.00 -18.16
C ALA A 88 4.36 -15.12 -19.14
N ALA A 89 5.01 -16.17 -18.68
CA ALA A 89 5.33 -17.32 -19.49
C ALA A 89 4.09 -18.13 -19.98
N MET A 90 2.92 -17.88 -19.37
CA MET A 90 1.66 -18.49 -19.76
C MET A 90 0.92 -17.70 -20.85
N ILE A 91 1.33 -16.46 -21.15
CA ILE A 91 0.69 -15.65 -22.21
C ILE A 91 0.78 -16.38 -23.56
N GLY A 92 -0.36 -16.48 -24.23
CA GLY A 92 -0.49 -17.19 -25.51
C GLY A 92 -0.66 -18.69 -25.41
N LYS A 93 -0.49 -19.29 -24.23
CA LYS A 93 -0.77 -20.71 -23.98
C LYS A 93 -2.22 -20.92 -23.59
N THR A 94 -2.72 -22.12 -23.78
CA THR A 94 -4.05 -22.55 -23.31
C THR A 94 -3.89 -23.10 -21.90
N VAL A 95 -4.66 -22.58 -20.97
CA VAL A 95 -4.65 -23.00 -19.56
C VAL A 95 -6.03 -23.46 -19.12
N THR A 96 -6.05 -24.39 -18.16
CA THR A 96 -7.26 -24.78 -17.44
C THR A 96 -7.06 -24.40 -15.98
N GLY A 97 -7.98 -23.61 -15.43
CA GLY A 97 -7.88 -23.13 -14.05
C GLY A 97 -9.23 -22.62 -13.54
N ARG A 98 -9.26 -22.15 -12.29
CA ARG A 98 -10.49 -21.64 -11.66
C ARG A 98 -10.58 -20.12 -11.77
N THR A 99 -11.79 -19.68 -12.12
CA THR A 99 -12.11 -18.25 -12.18
C THR A 99 -12.18 -17.65 -10.78
N VAL A 100 -11.76 -16.40 -10.67
CA VAL A 100 -11.87 -15.60 -9.44
C VAL A 100 -12.75 -14.37 -9.67
N ASP A 101 -13.18 -13.74 -8.58
CA ASP A 101 -13.88 -12.47 -8.63
C ASP A 101 -12.96 -11.36 -9.19
N GLY A 102 -13.26 -10.94 -10.39
CA GLY A 102 -12.51 -9.88 -11.09
C GLY A 102 -12.91 -8.47 -10.68
N ILE A 103 -13.92 -8.27 -9.81
CA ILE A 103 -14.44 -6.93 -9.45
C ILE A 103 -13.35 -6.06 -8.82
N ALA A 104 -12.58 -6.61 -7.89
CA ALA A 104 -11.52 -5.87 -7.21
C ALA A 104 -10.43 -5.39 -8.20
N ILE A 105 -10.08 -6.23 -9.17
CA ILE A 105 -9.12 -5.91 -10.24
C ILE A 105 -9.70 -4.83 -11.15
N ALA A 106 -10.94 -4.99 -11.61
CA ALA A 106 -11.60 -4.01 -12.48
C ALA A 106 -11.71 -2.64 -11.80
N ARG A 107 -12.08 -2.61 -10.51
CA ARG A 107 -12.13 -1.37 -9.70
C ARG A 107 -10.78 -0.69 -9.61
N ASP A 108 -9.71 -1.44 -9.34
CA ASP A 108 -8.38 -0.87 -9.18
C ASP A 108 -7.81 -0.37 -10.52
N GLN A 109 -8.05 -1.08 -11.62
CA GLN A 109 -7.67 -0.65 -12.96
C GLN A 109 -8.37 0.66 -13.35
N VAL A 110 -9.70 0.73 -13.21
CA VAL A 110 -10.49 1.94 -13.50
C VAL A 110 -10.05 3.11 -12.62
N ALA A 111 -9.79 2.86 -11.33
CA ALA A 111 -9.35 3.87 -10.39
C ALA A 111 -7.98 4.45 -10.76
N ARG A 112 -7.01 3.61 -11.12
CA ARG A 112 -5.68 4.04 -11.56
C ARG A 112 -5.73 4.81 -12.88
N GLU A 113 -6.54 4.35 -13.83
CA GLU A 113 -6.69 4.97 -15.12
C GLU A 113 -7.35 6.35 -15.04
N LYS A 114 -8.44 6.48 -14.28
CA LYS A 114 -9.22 7.73 -14.18
C LYS A 114 -8.66 8.73 -13.16
N TYR A 115 -8.07 8.24 -12.08
CA TYR A 115 -7.69 9.06 -10.92
C TYR A 115 -6.21 8.94 -10.52
N GLY A 116 -5.42 8.10 -11.19
CA GLY A 116 -3.99 7.89 -10.89
C GLY A 116 -3.71 7.22 -9.55
N GLN A 117 -4.74 6.67 -8.86
CA GLN A 117 -4.64 6.10 -7.52
C GLN A 117 -5.36 4.76 -7.42
N PRO A 118 -4.91 3.85 -6.53
CA PRO A 118 -5.63 2.61 -6.23
C PRO A 118 -7.04 2.88 -5.71
N PHE A 119 -8.01 2.00 -6.03
CA PHE A 119 -9.40 2.13 -5.61
C PHE A 119 -9.57 2.36 -4.10
N MET A 120 -8.79 1.66 -3.29
CA MET A 120 -8.86 1.76 -1.82
C MET A 120 -8.53 3.17 -1.30
N LYS A 121 -7.67 3.93 -2.00
CA LYS A 121 -7.26 5.29 -1.63
C LYS A 121 -8.22 6.38 -2.10
N LEU A 122 -9.20 6.06 -2.93
CA LEU A 122 -10.19 7.02 -3.41
C LEU A 122 -11.16 7.44 -2.31
N ASN A 123 -11.68 8.66 -2.40
CA ASN A 123 -12.80 9.12 -1.59
C ASN A 123 -14.11 8.44 -2.00
N SER A 124 -15.18 8.62 -1.22
CA SER A 124 -16.48 7.95 -1.43
C SER A 124 -17.13 8.31 -2.77
N GLU A 125 -16.96 9.54 -3.23
CA GLU A 125 -17.53 10.02 -4.50
C GLU A 125 -16.88 9.31 -5.69
N PHE A 126 -15.56 9.30 -5.76
CA PHE A 126 -14.82 8.64 -6.83
C PHE A 126 -15.00 7.11 -6.80
N LYS A 127 -15.11 6.49 -5.61
CA LYS A 127 -15.48 5.07 -5.49
C LYS A 127 -16.82 4.77 -6.13
N THR A 128 -17.81 5.67 -5.94
CA THR A 128 -19.14 5.51 -6.54
C THR A 128 -19.06 5.63 -8.08
N GLN A 129 -18.25 6.54 -8.60
CA GLN A 129 -18.07 6.69 -10.04
C GLN A 129 -17.36 5.47 -10.66
N VAL A 130 -16.35 4.93 -9.98
CA VAL A 130 -15.67 3.69 -10.40
C VAL A 130 -16.63 2.51 -10.42
N ASN A 131 -17.50 2.36 -9.42
CA ASN A 131 -18.46 1.26 -9.37
C ASN A 131 -19.55 1.33 -10.46
N ARG A 132 -19.74 2.49 -11.11
CA ARG A 132 -20.66 2.67 -12.24
C ARG A 132 -19.98 2.47 -13.60
N ASP A 133 -18.67 2.24 -13.63
CA ASP A 133 -17.96 1.95 -14.87
C ASP A 133 -18.41 0.59 -15.45
N GLU A 134 -18.64 0.54 -16.75
CA GLU A 134 -19.13 -0.65 -17.45
C GLU A 134 -18.24 -1.88 -17.22
N ARG A 135 -16.94 -1.68 -17.12
CA ARG A 135 -15.96 -2.75 -16.86
C ARG A 135 -16.15 -3.36 -15.47
N VAL A 136 -16.48 -2.54 -14.48
CA VAL A 136 -16.76 -3.01 -13.11
C VAL A 136 -18.11 -3.71 -13.04
N ILE A 137 -19.11 -3.21 -13.76
CA ILE A 137 -20.43 -3.85 -13.87
C ILE A 137 -20.30 -5.20 -14.58
N ALA A 138 -19.52 -5.27 -15.67
CA ALA A 138 -19.27 -6.53 -16.38
C ALA A 138 -18.53 -7.54 -15.49
N ALA A 139 -17.50 -7.10 -14.77
CA ALA A 139 -16.79 -7.97 -13.81
C ALA A 139 -17.72 -8.46 -12.69
N ALA A 140 -18.68 -7.65 -12.24
CA ALA A 140 -19.67 -8.06 -11.24
C ALA A 140 -20.64 -9.13 -11.77
N ALA A 141 -21.01 -9.07 -13.04
CA ALA A 141 -21.84 -10.09 -13.67
C ALA A 141 -21.08 -11.43 -13.78
N GLU A 142 -19.80 -11.39 -14.15
CA GLU A 142 -18.95 -12.58 -14.24
C GLU A 142 -18.56 -13.16 -12.86
N ALA A 143 -18.55 -12.35 -11.81
CA ALA A 143 -18.21 -12.81 -10.45
C ALA A 143 -19.16 -13.87 -9.91
N GLN A 144 -20.38 -13.97 -10.43
CA GLN A 144 -21.33 -15.05 -10.10
C GLN A 144 -20.80 -16.42 -10.50
N ASN A 145 -19.85 -16.49 -11.43
CA ASN A 145 -19.18 -17.71 -11.88
C ASN A 145 -17.82 -17.94 -11.21
N ALA A 146 -17.50 -17.20 -10.16
CA ALA A 146 -16.24 -17.36 -9.44
C ALA A 146 -16.12 -18.78 -8.85
N GLY A 147 -14.94 -19.40 -9.01
CA GLY A 147 -14.69 -20.79 -8.63
C GLY A 147 -15.00 -21.81 -9.73
N ALA A 148 -15.67 -21.42 -10.82
CA ALA A 148 -15.90 -22.33 -11.94
C ALA A 148 -14.60 -22.63 -12.69
N GLU A 149 -14.44 -23.86 -13.13
CA GLU A 149 -13.33 -24.24 -14.01
C GLU A 149 -13.52 -23.65 -15.40
N THR A 150 -12.46 -23.09 -15.96
CA THR A 150 -12.45 -22.54 -17.30
C THR A 150 -11.18 -22.94 -18.04
N THR A 151 -11.31 -23.16 -19.32
CA THR A 151 -10.19 -23.48 -20.22
C THR A 151 -10.17 -22.47 -21.36
N GLY A 152 -9.01 -21.91 -21.64
CA GLY A 152 -8.86 -20.97 -22.74
C GLY A 152 -7.43 -20.42 -22.84
N LYS A 153 -7.23 -19.62 -23.89
CA LYS A 153 -5.94 -18.99 -24.15
C LYS A 153 -5.75 -17.80 -23.19
N VAL A 154 -4.54 -17.68 -22.66
CA VAL A 154 -4.15 -16.53 -21.85
C VAL A 154 -3.88 -15.34 -22.76
N ASP A 155 -4.71 -14.30 -22.65
CA ASP A 155 -4.59 -13.07 -23.44
C ASP A 155 -3.58 -12.10 -22.83
N LYS A 156 -3.61 -11.97 -21.52
CA LYS A 156 -2.73 -11.05 -20.74
C LYS A 156 -2.64 -11.49 -19.29
N VAL A 157 -1.62 -10.98 -18.59
CA VAL A 157 -1.50 -11.04 -17.13
C VAL A 157 -1.89 -9.69 -16.55
N VAL A 158 -2.64 -9.70 -15.47
CA VAL A 158 -3.00 -8.52 -14.68
C VAL A 158 -2.53 -8.73 -13.25
N VAL A 159 -2.08 -7.67 -12.61
CA VAL A 159 -1.68 -7.71 -11.19
C VAL A 159 -2.85 -7.22 -10.36
N GLY A 160 -3.30 -8.03 -9.42
CA GLY A 160 -4.37 -7.69 -8.49
C GLY A 160 -3.97 -6.57 -7.51
N PRO A 161 -4.94 -6.03 -6.75
CA PRO A 161 -4.67 -5.00 -5.73
C PRO A 161 -3.74 -5.47 -4.61
N ASP A 162 -3.68 -6.77 -4.38
CA ASP A 162 -2.82 -7.49 -3.43
C ASP A 162 -1.40 -7.75 -3.96
N GLY A 163 -1.15 -7.43 -5.24
CA GLY A 163 0.11 -7.66 -5.92
C GLY A 163 0.23 -9.05 -6.56
N ILE A 164 -0.79 -9.90 -6.45
CA ILE A 164 -0.80 -11.24 -7.03
C ILE A 164 -1.10 -11.17 -8.53
N PRO A 165 -0.28 -11.82 -9.40
CA PRO A 165 -0.58 -11.88 -10.81
C PRO A 165 -1.74 -12.85 -11.09
N MET A 166 -2.64 -12.43 -11.96
CA MET A 166 -3.82 -13.17 -12.41
C MET A 166 -3.79 -13.31 -13.93
N LEU A 167 -4.33 -14.40 -14.45
CA LEU A 167 -4.40 -14.67 -15.87
C LEU A 167 -5.74 -14.18 -16.43
N TRP A 168 -5.71 -13.50 -17.57
CA TRP A 168 -6.91 -13.13 -18.31
C TRP A 168 -7.14 -14.15 -19.42
N VAL A 169 -8.23 -14.91 -19.32
CA VAL A 169 -8.54 -16.04 -20.17
C VAL A 169 -9.95 -15.88 -20.75
N GLY A 170 -10.06 -15.49 -22.02
CA GLY A 170 -11.36 -15.36 -22.69
C GLY A 170 -12.34 -14.41 -21.98
N GLY A 171 -11.86 -13.28 -21.46
CA GLY A 171 -12.68 -12.30 -20.73
C GLY A 171 -12.84 -12.57 -19.23
N LYS A 172 -12.38 -13.71 -18.74
CA LYS A 172 -12.45 -14.11 -17.32
C LYS A 172 -11.10 -13.99 -16.64
N VAL A 173 -11.12 -13.76 -15.34
CA VAL A 173 -9.91 -13.74 -14.50
C VAL A 173 -9.73 -15.10 -13.86
N VAL A 174 -8.56 -15.68 -14.04
CA VAL A 174 -8.17 -17.00 -13.51
C VAL A 174 -6.99 -16.83 -12.57
N ASP A 175 -7.09 -17.45 -11.40
CA ASP A 175 -5.98 -17.50 -10.44
C ASP A 175 -4.89 -18.42 -10.99
N MET A 176 -3.68 -17.90 -11.16
CA MET A 176 -2.55 -18.68 -11.69
C MET A 176 -2.19 -19.89 -10.82
N PHE A 177 -2.45 -19.83 -9.50
CA PHE A 177 -2.17 -20.93 -8.58
C PHE A 177 -3.19 -22.07 -8.68
N THR A 178 -4.32 -21.85 -9.34
CA THR A 178 -5.34 -22.88 -9.60
C THR A 178 -5.19 -23.54 -10.96
N VAL A 179 -4.20 -23.11 -11.75
CA VAL A 179 -3.94 -23.70 -13.06
C VAL A 179 -3.52 -25.14 -12.89
N SER A 180 -4.30 -26.05 -13.45
CA SER A 180 -4.09 -27.50 -13.42
C SER A 180 -3.41 -28.03 -14.69
N GLU A 181 -3.56 -27.31 -15.81
CA GLU A 181 -3.02 -27.72 -17.11
C GLU A 181 -2.55 -26.51 -17.92
N VAL A 182 -1.43 -26.67 -18.63
CA VAL A 182 -0.88 -25.66 -19.56
C VAL A 182 -0.48 -26.38 -20.84
N ARG A 183 -0.98 -25.91 -22.00
CA ARG A 183 -0.69 -26.44 -23.34
C ARG A 183 -0.18 -25.34 -24.27
#